data_65c1ce1a508f64621a0efe29d45fd3d5
#
_entry.id   65c1ce1a508f64621a0efe29d45fd3d5
#
_cell.length_a   1.000
_cell.length_b   1.000
_cell.length_c   1.000
_cell.angle_alpha   90.00
_cell.angle_beta   90.00
_cell.angle_gamma   90.00
#
_symmetry.space_group_name_H-M   'P 1'
#
loop_
_entity.id
_entity.type
_entity.pdbx_description
1 polymer ?
#
loop_
_entity_poly.entity_id
_entity_poly.type
_entity_poly.pdbx_seq_one_letter_code
_entity_poly.pdbx_strand_id
1 'polypeptide(L)'
;MSTRKLTSKALEFLVALRANPQFKDQQEVLDVIFDALLFIDSTGQLYTFEDYRKHLVSDDPPRVVAAFDTLEEGEAWLKEHPAPPSSAYVLIADQYHQLVYNRELSHRRIFPHPVLEYYLGGRISDGLPPPVASFATRREAEAWLKYEAAPPKQAVIQIADEPYLAVYHSNINHRSIYPFSMAIKVDASEEPQRGTAEESVE
;
A
#
# COMPACT_ATOMS: atom_id res chain seq x y z
N MET A 1 -16.24 7.91 12.69
CA MET A 1 -17.43 7.68 11.81
C MET A 1 -17.13 6.48 10.94
N SER A 2 -18.07 5.52 10.77
CA SER A 2 -17.81 4.31 9.97
C SER A 2 -17.68 4.66 8.47
N THR A 3 -16.88 3.88 7.73
CA THR A 3 -16.68 4.04 6.27
C THR A 3 -18.01 4.01 5.52
N ARG A 4 -18.94 3.13 5.92
CA ARG A 4 -20.30 3.08 5.33
C ARG A 4 -21.05 4.40 5.43
N LYS A 5 -21.01 5.07 6.59
CA LYS A 5 -21.63 6.39 6.77
C LYS A 5 -20.93 7.47 5.94
N LEU A 6 -19.62 7.39 5.79
CA LEU A 6 -18.86 8.31 4.94
C LEU A 6 -19.18 8.11 3.46
N THR A 7 -19.27 6.87 3.00
CA THR A 7 -19.63 6.55 1.61
C THR A 7 -21.04 7.05 1.28
N SER A 8 -22.04 6.82 2.16
CA SER A 8 -23.39 7.37 1.97
C SER A 8 -23.38 8.90 1.88
N LYS A 9 -22.69 9.58 2.79
CA LYS A 9 -22.54 11.03 2.74
C LYS A 9 -21.83 11.53 1.47
N ALA A 10 -20.82 10.81 1.01
CA ALA A 10 -20.12 11.15 -0.23
C ALA A 10 -21.05 11.03 -1.45
N LEU A 11 -21.89 9.99 -1.51
CA LEU A 11 -22.90 9.84 -2.55
C LEU A 11 -23.93 10.96 -2.51
N GLU A 12 -24.46 11.31 -1.33
CA GLU A 12 -25.39 12.45 -1.16
C GLU A 12 -24.76 13.77 -1.62
N PHE A 13 -23.50 14.01 -1.24
CA PHE A 13 -22.75 15.19 -1.64
C PHE A 13 -22.51 15.24 -3.16
N LEU A 14 -22.16 14.13 -3.77
CA LEU A 14 -21.97 14.04 -5.24
C LEU A 14 -23.30 14.30 -5.99
N VAL A 15 -24.44 13.81 -5.49
CA VAL A 15 -25.75 14.12 -6.07
C VAL A 15 -26.00 15.64 -6.05
N ALA A 16 -25.69 16.30 -4.93
CA ALA A 16 -25.85 17.74 -4.81
C ALA A 16 -24.91 18.52 -5.77
N LEU A 17 -23.65 18.08 -5.91
CA LEU A 17 -22.69 18.67 -6.85
C LEU A 17 -23.13 18.51 -8.31
N ARG A 18 -23.62 17.31 -8.68
CA ARG A 18 -24.14 17.05 -10.04
C ARG A 18 -25.33 17.91 -10.40
N ALA A 19 -26.15 18.30 -9.44
CA ALA A 19 -27.30 19.19 -9.64
C ALA A 19 -26.91 20.69 -9.70
N ASN A 20 -25.67 21.04 -9.35
CA ASN A 20 -25.21 22.43 -9.30
C ASN A 20 -24.66 22.87 -10.68
N PRO A 21 -25.25 23.94 -11.31
CA PRO A 21 -24.83 24.43 -12.61
C PRO A 21 -23.35 24.86 -12.70
N GLN A 22 -22.72 25.25 -11.59
CA GLN A 22 -21.31 25.60 -11.52
C GLN A 22 -20.34 24.45 -11.91
N PHE A 23 -20.79 23.20 -11.78
CA PHE A 23 -19.99 22.02 -12.08
C PHE A 23 -20.39 21.33 -13.39
N LYS A 24 -21.09 22.04 -14.27
CA LYS A 24 -21.58 21.50 -15.55
C LYS A 24 -20.45 20.94 -16.41
N ASP A 25 -19.31 21.62 -16.46
CA ASP A 25 -18.14 21.19 -17.25
C ASP A 25 -17.36 20.03 -16.60
N GLN A 26 -17.68 19.68 -15.35
CA GLN A 26 -17.08 18.59 -14.59
C GLN A 26 -18.03 17.39 -14.42
N GLN A 27 -19.16 17.39 -15.10
CA GLN A 27 -20.23 16.42 -14.93
C GLN A 27 -19.73 14.98 -15.14
N GLU A 28 -18.97 14.73 -16.19
CA GLU A 28 -18.42 13.41 -16.51
C GLU A 28 -17.48 12.89 -15.40
N VAL A 29 -16.65 13.77 -14.83
CA VAL A 29 -15.76 13.41 -13.71
C VAL A 29 -16.58 13.07 -12.46
N LEU A 30 -17.62 13.84 -12.15
CA LEU A 30 -18.52 13.60 -11.02
C LEU A 30 -19.28 12.29 -11.21
N ASP A 31 -19.69 11.95 -12.43
CA ASP A 31 -20.36 10.70 -12.76
C ASP A 31 -19.43 9.51 -12.52
N VAL A 32 -18.18 9.57 -12.99
CA VAL A 32 -17.18 8.52 -12.75
C VAL A 32 -16.92 8.30 -11.26
N ILE A 33 -16.80 9.36 -10.47
CA ILE A 33 -16.59 9.24 -9.01
C ILE A 33 -17.83 8.62 -8.34
N PHE A 34 -19.03 9.04 -8.75
CA PHE A 34 -20.30 8.49 -8.23
C PHE A 34 -20.42 6.99 -8.55
N ASP A 35 -20.17 6.60 -9.80
CA ASP A 35 -20.22 5.22 -10.25
C ASP A 35 -19.18 4.34 -9.56
N ALA A 36 -17.98 4.85 -9.28
CA ALA A 36 -16.95 4.14 -8.51
C ALA A 36 -17.41 3.83 -7.07
N LEU A 37 -18.09 4.77 -6.40
CA LEU A 37 -18.64 4.53 -5.06
C LEU A 37 -19.81 3.54 -5.10
N LEU A 38 -20.68 3.62 -6.10
CA LEU A 38 -21.74 2.63 -6.31
C LEU A 38 -21.19 1.24 -6.61
N PHE A 39 -20.13 1.14 -7.41
CA PHE A 39 -19.45 -0.12 -7.69
C PHE A 39 -18.92 -0.76 -6.40
N ILE A 40 -18.23 -0.01 -5.54
CA ILE A 40 -17.72 -0.49 -4.25
C ILE A 40 -18.85 -1.05 -3.38
N ASP A 41 -19.99 -0.35 -3.30
CA ASP A 41 -21.15 -0.76 -2.47
C ASP A 41 -21.86 -1.97 -3.09
N SER A 42 -22.17 -1.93 -4.38
CA SER A 42 -22.96 -2.97 -5.08
C SER A 42 -22.21 -4.29 -5.26
N THR A 43 -20.88 -4.26 -5.33
CA THR A 43 -20.04 -5.47 -5.46
C THR A 43 -19.59 -6.06 -4.13
N GLY A 44 -20.07 -5.52 -2.99
CA GLY A 44 -19.73 -6.01 -1.66
C GLY A 44 -18.30 -5.69 -1.22
N GLN A 45 -17.62 -4.73 -1.90
CA GLN A 45 -16.23 -4.35 -1.60
C GLN A 45 -16.10 -3.29 -0.51
N LEU A 46 -17.18 -2.90 0.15
CA LEU A 46 -17.16 -1.82 1.14
C LEU A 46 -16.18 -2.07 2.29
N TYR A 47 -16.11 -3.31 2.82
CA TYR A 47 -15.18 -3.65 3.89
C TYR A 47 -13.72 -3.68 3.40
N THR A 48 -13.48 -4.18 2.21
CA THR A 48 -12.14 -4.14 1.58
C THR A 48 -11.68 -2.70 1.38
N PHE A 49 -12.59 -1.82 0.96
CA PHE A 49 -12.32 -0.38 0.83
C PHE A 49 -12.09 0.29 2.20
N GLU A 50 -12.82 -0.11 3.24
CA GLU A 50 -12.58 0.36 4.60
C GLU A 50 -11.18 0.00 5.09
N ASP A 51 -10.76 -1.24 4.89
CA ASP A 51 -9.43 -1.71 5.30
C ASP A 51 -8.32 -1.03 4.49
N TYR A 52 -8.54 -0.81 3.19
CA TYR A 52 -7.65 -0.02 2.35
C TYR A 52 -7.51 1.41 2.86
N ARG A 53 -8.61 2.08 3.20
CA ARG A 53 -8.59 3.44 3.75
C ARG A 53 -7.88 3.52 5.11
N LYS A 54 -8.08 2.53 5.98
CA LYS A 54 -7.35 2.44 7.26
C LYS A 54 -5.85 2.32 7.02
N HIS A 55 -5.47 1.51 6.03
CA HIS A 55 -4.08 1.34 5.66
C HIS A 55 -3.45 2.64 5.14
N LEU A 56 -4.15 3.42 4.30
CA LEU A 56 -3.65 4.68 3.75
C LEU A 56 -3.32 5.76 4.81
N VAL A 57 -3.98 5.70 5.98
CA VAL A 57 -3.77 6.67 7.08
C VAL A 57 -2.99 6.07 8.25
N SER A 58 -2.53 4.83 8.12
CA SER A 58 -1.69 4.15 9.10
C SER A 58 -0.23 4.30 8.73
N ASP A 59 0.64 4.09 9.73
CA ASP A 59 2.08 3.94 9.51
C ASP A 59 2.46 2.50 9.12
N ASP A 60 1.52 1.72 8.60
CA ASP A 60 1.78 0.34 8.21
C ASP A 60 2.73 0.29 7.00
N PRO A 61 3.56 -0.76 6.86
CA PRO A 61 4.39 -0.98 5.68
C PRO A 61 3.56 -1.02 4.39
N PRO A 62 4.14 -0.71 3.22
CA PRO A 62 3.41 -0.68 1.97
C PRO A 62 2.58 -1.95 1.75
N ARG A 63 1.31 -1.77 1.35
CA ARG A 63 0.37 -2.87 1.17
C ARG A 63 0.76 -3.74 -0.02
N VAL A 64 0.86 -5.05 0.20
CA VAL A 64 1.08 -6.05 -0.84
C VAL A 64 -0.21 -6.82 -1.12
N VAL A 65 -0.38 -7.32 -2.35
CA VAL A 65 -1.58 -8.07 -2.77
C VAL A 65 -1.34 -9.57 -2.88
N ALA A 66 -0.08 -10.00 -2.99
CA ALA A 66 0.32 -11.40 -3.04
C ALA A 66 1.79 -11.55 -2.61
N ALA A 67 2.21 -12.78 -2.30
CA ALA A 67 3.59 -13.14 -2.05
C ALA A 67 3.92 -14.46 -2.75
N PHE A 68 5.14 -14.57 -3.29
CA PHE A 68 5.64 -15.70 -4.07
C PHE A 68 7.08 -16.00 -3.67
N ASP A 69 7.49 -17.25 -3.78
CA ASP A 69 8.87 -17.65 -3.50
C ASP A 69 9.80 -17.29 -4.68
N THR A 70 9.27 -17.28 -5.92
CA THR A 70 10.05 -16.96 -7.13
C THR A 70 9.34 -15.97 -8.03
N LEU A 71 10.12 -15.30 -8.91
CA LEU A 71 9.58 -14.39 -9.92
C LEU A 71 8.69 -15.13 -10.93
N GLU A 72 9.08 -16.36 -11.30
CA GLU A 72 8.32 -17.20 -12.23
C GLU A 72 6.92 -17.52 -11.71
N GLU A 73 6.78 -17.78 -10.41
CA GLU A 73 5.46 -17.98 -9.78
C GLU A 73 4.62 -16.72 -9.83
N GLY A 74 5.22 -15.56 -9.54
CA GLY A 74 4.56 -14.25 -9.62
C GLY A 74 4.10 -13.94 -11.04
N GLU A 75 4.94 -14.18 -12.05
CA GLU A 75 4.61 -13.98 -13.46
C GLU A 75 3.51 -14.94 -13.95
N ALA A 76 3.54 -16.21 -13.54
CA ALA A 76 2.51 -17.19 -13.84
C ALA A 76 1.17 -16.76 -13.24
N TRP A 77 1.15 -16.37 -11.96
CA TRP A 77 -0.03 -15.84 -11.29
C TRP A 77 -0.59 -14.60 -12.03
N LEU A 78 0.28 -13.64 -12.40
CA LEU A 78 -0.14 -12.43 -13.11
C LEU A 78 -0.72 -12.75 -14.48
N LYS A 79 -0.19 -13.75 -15.17
CA LYS A 79 -0.67 -14.19 -16.48
C LYS A 79 -2.05 -14.84 -16.40
N GLU A 80 -2.28 -15.65 -15.36
CA GLU A 80 -3.53 -16.39 -15.17
C GLU A 80 -4.63 -15.54 -14.52
N HIS A 81 -4.26 -14.46 -13.79
CA HIS A 81 -5.23 -13.61 -13.12
C HIS A 81 -6.07 -12.83 -14.14
N PRO A 82 -7.41 -13.04 -14.20
CA PRO A 82 -8.25 -12.45 -15.25
C PRO A 82 -8.35 -10.92 -15.15
N ALA A 83 -8.28 -10.37 -13.96
CA ALA A 83 -8.37 -8.93 -13.70
C ALA A 83 -7.38 -8.54 -12.58
N PRO A 84 -6.07 -8.53 -12.87
CA PRO A 84 -5.09 -8.11 -11.88
C PRO A 84 -5.23 -6.60 -11.63
N PRO A 85 -4.77 -6.09 -10.45
CA PRO A 85 -4.73 -4.66 -10.21
C PRO A 85 -3.84 -3.97 -11.25
N SER A 86 -4.20 -2.76 -11.69
CA SER A 86 -3.41 -1.99 -12.65
C SER A 86 -2.07 -1.53 -12.09
N SER A 87 -1.98 -1.35 -10.77
CA SER A 87 -0.74 -1.07 -10.04
C SER A 87 -0.90 -1.56 -8.61
N ALA A 88 0.06 -2.39 -8.15
CA ALA A 88 0.09 -2.90 -6.78
C ALA A 88 1.51 -3.39 -6.44
N TYR A 89 1.77 -3.66 -5.16
CA TYR A 89 2.99 -4.34 -4.74
C TYR A 89 2.72 -5.82 -4.47
N VAL A 90 3.70 -6.64 -4.82
CA VAL A 90 3.79 -8.07 -4.48
C VAL A 90 5.14 -8.35 -3.83
N LEU A 91 5.25 -9.43 -3.08
CA LEU A 91 6.53 -9.91 -2.58
C LEU A 91 7.03 -11.06 -3.46
N ILE A 92 8.31 -11.01 -3.82
CA ILE A 92 9.04 -12.12 -4.43
C ILE A 92 10.24 -12.40 -3.50
N ALA A 93 10.29 -13.58 -2.90
CA ALA A 93 11.30 -13.93 -1.89
C ALA A 93 11.46 -12.83 -0.82
N ASP A 94 10.35 -12.34 -0.27
CA ASP A 94 10.25 -11.23 0.68
C ASP A 94 10.69 -9.85 0.17
N GLN A 95 11.07 -9.70 -1.09
CA GLN A 95 11.41 -8.40 -1.69
C GLN A 95 10.20 -7.76 -2.36
N TYR A 96 10.06 -6.45 -2.21
CA TYR A 96 8.97 -5.70 -2.83
C TYR A 96 9.20 -5.54 -4.33
N HIS A 97 8.18 -5.89 -5.08
CA HIS A 97 8.10 -5.70 -6.52
C HIS A 97 6.83 -4.95 -6.86
N GLN A 98 6.89 -4.08 -7.85
CA GLN A 98 5.71 -3.44 -8.42
C GLN A 98 5.15 -4.31 -9.53
N LEU A 99 3.84 -4.59 -9.44
CA LEU A 99 3.04 -5.16 -10.49
C LEU A 99 2.42 -4.03 -11.30
N VAL A 100 2.54 -4.10 -12.63
CA VAL A 100 1.89 -3.18 -13.56
C VAL A 100 1.08 -3.97 -14.57
N TYR A 101 -0.19 -3.61 -14.72
CA TYR A 101 -1.10 -4.15 -15.69
C TYR A 101 -1.79 -3.02 -16.45
N ASN A 102 -1.67 -3.05 -17.78
CA ASN A 102 -2.43 -2.20 -18.68
C ASN A 102 -3.28 -3.09 -19.61
N ARG A 103 -4.60 -3.01 -19.44
CA ARG A 103 -5.56 -3.84 -20.18
C ARG A 103 -5.56 -3.52 -21.68
N GLU A 104 -5.47 -2.24 -22.05
CA GLU A 104 -5.54 -1.80 -23.45
C GLU A 104 -4.34 -2.26 -24.25
N LEU A 105 -3.15 -2.22 -23.62
CA LEU A 105 -1.90 -2.68 -24.23
C LEU A 105 -1.62 -4.16 -23.98
N SER A 106 -2.49 -4.87 -23.26
CA SER A 106 -2.25 -6.26 -22.82
C SER A 106 -0.89 -6.43 -22.14
N HIS A 107 -0.41 -5.37 -21.47
CA HIS A 107 0.91 -5.34 -20.86
C HIS A 107 0.85 -5.77 -19.42
N ARG A 108 1.66 -6.76 -19.03
CA ARG A 108 1.78 -7.32 -17.69
C ARG A 108 3.25 -7.41 -17.31
N ARG A 109 3.64 -6.80 -16.19
CA ARG A 109 5.03 -6.86 -15.69
C ARG A 109 5.08 -6.87 -14.18
N ILE A 110 6.13 -7.51 -13.66
CA ILE A 110 6.57 -7.44 -12.28
C ILE A 110 8.05 -7.02 -12.30
N PHE A 111 8.42 -6.04 -11.51
CA PHE A 111 9.81 -5.57 -11.42
C PHE A 111 10.15 -5.10 -9.99
N PRO A 112 11.41 -5.20 -9.54
CA PRO A 112 11.83 -4.74 -8.21
C PRO A 112 11.45 -3.28 -7.97
N HIS A 113 11.02 -2.94 -6.76
CA HIS A 113 10.65 -1.58 -6.40
C HIS A 113 11.11 -1.24 -4.98
N PRO A 114 11.83 -0.11 -4.79
CA PRO A 114 12.45 0.26 -3.51
C PRO A 114 11.48 0.93 -2.52
N VAL A 115 10.18 0.58 -2.57
CA VAL A 115 9.18 1.20 -1.70
C VAL A 115 9.42 0.89 -0.21
N LEU A 116 9.91 -0.30 0.09
CA LEU A 116 10.24 -0.68 1.46
C LEU A 116 11.45 0.10 1.98
N GLU A 117 12.47 0.25 1.16
CA GLU A 117 13.71 0.96 1.49
C GLU A 117 13.42 2.43 1.81
N TYR A 118 12.53 3.08 1.05
CA TYR A 118 12.04 4.44 1.36
C TYR A 118 11.23 4.48 2.64
N TYR A 119 10.33 3.50 2.83
CA TYR A 119 9.55 3.39 4.06
C TYR A 119 10.46 3.23 5.29
N LEU A 120 11.46 2.35 5.24
CA LEU A 120 12.43 2.16 6.32
C LEU A 120 13.23 3.45 6.59
N GLY A 121 13.61 4.18 5.53
CA GLY A 121 14.29 5.48 5.64
C GLY A 121 13.45 6.51 6.39
N GLY A 122 12.17 6.61 6.08
CA GLY A 122 11.22 7.45 6.81
C GLY A 122 11.14 7.08 8.29
N ARG A 123 11.01 5.77 8.59
CA ARG A 123 10.96 5.27 9.98
C ARG A 123 12.21 5.59 10.78
N ILE A 124 13.40 5.53 10.16
CA ILE A 124 14.64 5.93 10.80
C ILE A 124 14.65 7.44 11.08
N SER A 125 14.19 8.25 10.13
CA SER A 125 14.14 9.71 10.25
C SER A 125 13.19 10.16 11.38
N ASP A 126 12.07 9.45 11.55
CA ASP A 126 11.08 9.71 12.63
C ASP A 126 11.56 9.22 14.00
N GLY A 127 12.62 8.41 14.04
CA GLY A 127 13.14 7.77 15.25
C GLY A 127 12.49 6.41 15.50
N LEU A 128 13.33 5.38 15.61
CA LEU A 128 12.85 4.02 15.86
C LEU A 128 12.36 3.87 17.32
N PRO A 129 11.19 3.27 17.56
CA PRO A 129 10.77 2.92 18.90
C PRO A 129 11.69 1.82 19.47
N PRO A 130 11.72 1.65 20.80
CA PRO A 130 12.49 0.57 21.41
C PRO A 130 12.01 -0.79 20.88
N PRO A 131 12.93 -1.75 20.68
CA PRO A 131 12.58 -3.07 20.20
C PRO A 131 11.64 -3.80 21.19
N VAL A 132 10.60 -4.44 20.66
CA VAL A 132 9.64 -5.21 21.46
C VAL A 132 10.17 -6.57 21.87
N ALA A 133 11.18 -7.09 21.16
CA ALA A 133 11.86 -8.35 21.42
C ALA A 133 13.29 -8.33 20.88
N SER A 134 14.16 -9.16 21.47
CA SER A 134 15.55 -9.33 21.03
C SER A 134 15.86 -10.81 20.86
N PHE A 135 16.60 -11.14 19.80
CA PHE A 135 16.94 -12.51 19.40
C PHE A 135 18.44 -12.60 19.10
N ALA A 136 19.03 -13.76 19.35
CA ALA A 136 20.41 -14.00 18.96
C ALA A 136 20.54 -14.27 17.44
N THR A 137 19.51 -14.83 16.82
CA THR A 137 19.51 -15.23 15.41
C THR A 137 18.23 -14.85 14.69
N ARG A 138 18.33 -14.66 13.37
CA ARG A 138 17.16 -14.44 12.50
C ARG A 138 16.15 -15.61 12.59
N ARG A 139 16.61 -16.84 12.68
CA ARG A 139 15.75 -18.02 12.80
C ARG A 139 14.87 -17.99 14.06
N GLU A 140 15.40 -17.50 15.18
CA GLU A 140 14.61 -17.32 16.41
C GLU A 140 13.54 -16.24 16.23
N ALA A 141 13.89 -15.14 15.60
CA ALA A 141 12.94 -14.05 15.30
C ALA A 141 11.83 -14.52 14.34
N GLU A 142 12.16 -15.27 13.30
CA GLU A 142 11.21 -15.88 12.36
C GLU A 142 10.27 -16.87 13.07
N ALA A 143 10.81 -17.70 13.95
CA ALA A 143 10.01 -18.62 14.76
C ALA A 143 9.06 -17.86 15.69
N TRP A 144 9.53 -16.82 16.37
CA TRP A 144 8.69 -15.97 17.20
C TRP A 144 7.55 -15.35 16.36
N LEU A 145 7.86 -14.70 15.24
CA LEU A 145 6.87 -14.04 14.40
C LEU A 145 5.84 -15.06 13.83
N LYS A 146 6.27 -16.28 13.54
CA LYS A 146 5.42 -17.37 13.03
C LYS A 146 4.40 -17.85 14.05
N TYR A 147 4.81 -17.99 15.31
CA TYR A 147 3.97 -18.58 16.36
C TYR A 147 3.21 -17.55 17.18
N GLU A 148 3.45 -16.24 16.96
CA GLU A 148 2.66 -15.20 17.60
C GLU A 148 1.21 -15.27 17.13
N ALA A 149 0.29 -15.49 18.09
CA ALA A 149 -1.13 -15.68 17.77
C ALA A 149 -1.81 -14.41 17.27
N ALA A 150 -1.34 -13.25 17.72
CA ALA A 150 -1.84 -11.94 17.32
C ALA A 150 -0.65 -11.01 17.04
N PRO A 151 0.13 -11.27 15.98
CA PRO A 151 1.29 -10.46 15.68
C PRO A 151 0.87 -9.01 15.41
N PRO A 152 1.62 -8.03 15.92
CA PRO A 152 1.42 -6.66 15.49
C PRO A 152 1.67 -6.57 13.98
N LYS A 153 0.96 -5.67 13.29
CA LYS A 153 1.16 -5.47 11.85
C LYS A 153 2.61 -5.11 11.52
N GLN A 154 3.27 -4.41 12.46
CA GLN A 154 4.69 -4.12 12.42
C GLN A 154 5.25 -3.98 13.84
N ALA A 155 6.51 -4.33 14.00
CA ALA A 155 7.24 -4.15 15.24
C ALA A 155 8.75 -4.00 14.98
N VAL A 156 9.40 -3.11 15.72
CA VAL A 156 10.86 -3.09 15.75
C VAL A 156 11.33 -4.23 16.66
N ILE A 157 12.21 -5.07 16.15
CA ILE A 157 12.87 -6.14 16.90
C ILE A 157 14.38 -5.98 16.77
N GLN A 158 15.14 -6.65 17.62
CA GLN A 158 16.61 -6.67 17.56
C GLN A 158 17.08 -8.09 17.25
N ILE A 159 18.03 -8.22 16.33
CA ILE A 159 18.69 -9.51 16.01
C ILE A 159 20.20 -9.24 16.01
N ALA A 160 20.93 -9.93 16.91
CA ALA A 160 22.39 -9.79 17.03
C ALA A 160 22.85 -8.31 17.08
N ASP A 161 22.18 -7.50 17.92
CA ASP A 161 22.43 -6.05 18.13
C ASP A 161 22.05 -5.13 16.96
N GLU A 162 21.50 -5.64 15.87
CA GLU A 162 20.97 -4.83 14.76
C GLU A 162 19.44 -4.71 14.81
N PRO A 163 18.89 -3.52 14.48
CA PRO A 163 17.45 -3.34 14.41
C PRO A 163 16.85 -3.92 13.14
N TYR A 164 15.69 -4.56 13.28
CA TYR A 164 14.89 -5.11 12.19
C TYR A 164 13.43 -4.69 12.33
N LEU A 165 12.74 -4.61 11.20
CA LEU A 165 11.29 -4.46 11.14
C LEU A 165 10.66 -5.84 10.91
N ALA A 166 9.92 -6.34 11.89
CA ALA A 166 9.03 -7.49 11.72
C ALA A 166 7.68 -6.98 11.18
N VAL A 167 7.19 -7.59 10.11
CA VAL A 167 5.97 -7.20 9.40
C VAL A 167 5.00 -8.37 9.29
N TYR A 168 3.71 -8.12 9.54
CA TYR A 168 2.63 -9.04 9.25
C TYR A 168 1.64 -8.42 8.25
N HIS A 169 1.68 -8.89 7.02
CA HIS A 169 0.73 -8.55 5.96
C HIS A 169 -0.56 -9.36 6.16
N SER A 170 -1.46 -8.85 7.00
CA SER A 170 -2.68 -9.58 7.42
C SER A 170 -3.62 -9.94 6.26
N ASN A 171 -3.65 -9.12 5.19
CA ASN A 171 -4.49 -9.34 4.02
C ASN A 171 -4.08 -10.55 3.17
N ILE A 172 -2.83 -11.00 3.26
CA ILE A 172 -2.30 -12.19 2.55
C ILE A 172 -1.73 -13.23 3.52
N ASN A 173 -1.88 -13.00 4.84
CA ASN A 173 -1.36 -13.86 5.91
C ASN A 173 0.14 -14.17 5.75
N HIS A 174 0.93 -13.17 5.36
CA HIS A 174 2.37 -13.30 5.15
C HIS A 174 3.17 -12.54 6.21
N ARG A 175 4.31 -13.10 6.62
CA ARG A 175 5.19 -12.54 7.65
C ARG A 175 6.60 -12.44 7.11
N SER A 176 7.23 -11.27 7.31
CA SER A 176 8.58 -10.99 6.84
C SER A 176 9.37 -10.20 7.87
N ILE A 177 10.69 -10.27 7.81
CA ILE A 177 11.60 -9.52 8.67
C ILE A 177 12.63 -8.81 7.79
N TYR A 178 12.75 -7.50 7.95
CA TYR A 178 13.58 -6.61 7.14
C TYR A 178 14.61 -5.90 8.00
N PRO A 179 15.92 -5.93 7.66
CA PRO A 179 16.92 -5.14 8.36
C PRO A 179 16.76 -3.66 8.02
N PHE A 180 16.87 -2.79 9.03
CA PHE A 180 16.88 -1.34 8.78
C PHE A 180 18.09 -0.86 7.98
N SER A 181 19.13 -1.67 7.87
CA SER A 181 20.29 -1.40 6.99
C SER A 181 19.94 -1.37 5.50
N MET A 182 18.77 -1.86 5.08
CA MET A 182 18.26 -1.70 3.70
C MET A 182 17.73 -0.30 3.41
N ALA A 183 17.54 0.54 4.42
CA ALA A 183 16.91 1.85 4.25
C ALA A 183 17.70 2.75 3.28
N ILE A 184 16.98 3.38 2.36
CA ILE A 184 17.51 4.48 1.55
C ILE A 184 17.37 5.76 2.37
N LYS A 185 18.47 6.50 2.54
CA LYS A 185 18.42 7.83 3.16
C LYS A 185 17.65 8.77 2.22
N VAL A 186 16.51 9.23 2.68
CA VAL A 186 15.79 10.31 2.00
C VAL A 186 16.53 11.60 2.37
N ASP A 187 17.31 12.15 1.46
CA ASP A 187 17.85 13.49 1.65
C ASP A 187 16.67 14.47 1.67
N ALA A 188 16.49 15.18 2.78
CA ALA A 188 15.42 16.16 3.00
C ALA A 188 15.46 17.37 2.03
N SER A 189 16.34 17.35 1.00
CA SER A 189 16.55 18.41 0.03
C SER A 189 15.75 18.28 -1.27
N GLU A 190 15.03 17.17 -1.49
CA GLU A 190 14.15 17.01 -2.64
C GLU A 190 12.65 17.06 -2.23
N GLU A 191 12.20 18.21 -1.73
CA GLU A 191 10.77 18.53 -1.82
C GLU A 191 10.38 18.57 -3.32
N PRO A 192 9.37 17.80 -3.76
CA PRO A 192 8.86 17.96 -5.11
C PRO A 192 8.34 19.39 -5.23
N GLN A 193 9.00 20.20 -6.04
CA GLN A 193 8.52 21.52 -6.40
C GLN A 193 7.08 21.37 -6.91
N ARG A 194 6.11 21.76 -6.10
CA ARG A 194 4.75 21.96 -6.55
C ARG A 194 4.84 23.04 -7.64
N GLY A 195 4.72 22.59 -8.88
CA GLY A 195 4.70 23.50 -10.02
C GLY A 195 3.64 24.57 -9.80
N THR A 196 4.08 25.77 -9.48
CA THR A 196 3.29 26.98 -9.68
C THR A 196 3.12 27.12 -11.18
N ALA A 197 1.97 26.71 -11.69
CA ALA A 197 1.51 27.11 -13.00
C ALA A 197 1.22 28.62 -12.90
N GLU A 198 2.24 29.43 -13.22
CA GLU A 198 2.00 30.84 -13.55
C GLU A 198 1.31 30.89 -14.91
N GLU A 199 0.06 31.31 -14.87
CA GLU A 199 -0.67 31.83 -16.01
C GLU A 199 0.15 32.92 -16.69
N SER A 200 0.53 32.68 -17.94
CA SER A 200 0.87 33.72 -18.87
C SER A 200 -0.27 33.86 -19.85
N VAL A 201 -1.17 34.81 -19.54
CA VAL A 201 -2.13 35.36 -20.50
C VAL A 201 -1.38 36.45 -21.30
N GLU A 202 -1.25 36.24 -22.59
CA GLU A 202 -1.21 37.29 -23.61
C GLU A 202 -2.02 36.85 -24.84
#